data_cbd94beee17e560956bbb3d6080b7055
#
_entry.id   cbd94beee17e560956bbb3d6080b7055
#
_cell.length_a   1.000
_cell.length_b   1.000
_cell.length_c   1.000
_cell.angle_alpha   90.00
_cell.angle_beta   90.00
_cell.angle_gamma   90.00
#
_symmetry.space_group_name_H-M   'P 1'
#
loop_
_entity.id
_entity.type
_entity.pdbx_description
1 polymer ?
#
loop_
_entity_poly.entity_id
_entity_poly.type
_entity_poly.pdbx_seq_one_letter_code
_entity_poly.pdbx_strand_id
1 'polypeptide(L)'
;INPEPVEPMAMYSKLSNHWRKCFLFRTEDADLARLQSQTGLMFGMGLAAAGILWAMPESVSKWDMEGVTAGTMLQKWWDNVSSGPVWDNDEWYLNYIAHPYDGGVYYQIARNSGYSQWDSFVYTALMSTFFWEYGFEAFAEVPSIQDLIVTPVGGWLYGEWAYRAENTIKSNDYRILGSKWLGYTSVFVLDPVNCIAEGINSVAGHEWIITGSFAFIGPSYADSPNVIGPVSINPQMRMSFHRDF
;
A
#
# COMPACT_ATOMS: atom_id res chain seq x y z
N ILE A 1 -15.07 35.71 20.57
CA ILE A 1 -13.73 35.32 20.09
C ILE A 1 -13.97 34.14 19.14
N ASN A 2 -13.98 34.42 17.83
CA ASN A 2 -14.04 33.35 16.84
C ASN A 2 -12.69 32.60 16.84
N PRO A 3 -12.68 31.27 16.99
CA PRO A 3 -11.44 30.53 16.84
C PRO A 3 -10.93 30.69 15.40
N GLU A 4 -9.69 31.09 15.24
CA GLU A 4 -9.04 31.14 13.92
C GLU A 4 -9.14 29.78 13.23
N PRO A 5 -9.44 29.72 11.94
CA PRO A 5 -9.45 28.45 11.20
C PRO A 5 -8.06 27.85 11.23
N VAL A 6 -7.93 26.68 11.83
CA VAL A 6 -6.66 25.92 11.82
C VAL A 6 -6.36 25.55 10.37
N GLU A 7 -5.30 26.12 9.84
CA GLU A 7 -4.82 25.81 8.48
C GLU A 7 -4.68 24.29 8.32
N PRO A 8 -5.19 23.70 7.24
CA PRO A 8 -5.07 22.26 6.98
C PRO A 8 -3.63 21.76 7.09
N MET A 9 -2.66 22.55 6.63
CA MET A 9 -1.23 22.24 6.70
C MET A 9 -0.70 22.13 8.13
N ALA A 10 -1.23 22.90 9.09
CA ALA A 10 -0.85 22.78 10.50
C ALA A 10 -1.41 21.51 11.15
N MET A 11 -2.55 21.02 10.68
CA MET A 11 -3.12 19.74 11.12
C MET A 11 -2.30 18.57 10.57
N TYR A 12 -1.88 18.61 9.29
CA TYR A 12 -1.01 17.60 8.69
C TYR A 12 0.36 17.55 9.37
N SER A 13 0.95 18.70 9.72
CA SER A 13 2.22 18.73 10.46
C SER A 13 2.10 18.14 11.86
N LYS A 14 0.97 18.32 12.55
CA LYS A 14 0.71 17.70 13.85
C LYS A 14 0.49 16.19 13.75
N LEU A 15 -0.22 15.72 12.73
CA LEU A 15 -0.41 14.28 12.48
C LEU A 15 0.92 13.63 12.08
N SER A 16 1.70 14.25 11.18
CA SER A 16 3.02 13.74 10.82
C SER A 16 3.95 13.68 12.03
N ASN A 17 3.92 14.68 12.92
CA ASN A 17 4.70 14.68 14.15
C ASN A 17 4.25 13.62 15.18
N HIS A 18 3.01 13.17 15.12
CA HIS A 18 2.53 12.09 15.99
C HIS A 18 3.05 10.72 15.51
N TRP A 19 3.01 10.47 14.19
CA TRP A 19 3.57 9.27 13.58
C TRP A 19 5.10 9.20 13.69
N ARG A 20 5.80 10.34 13.64
CA ARG A 20 7.25 10.45 13.87
C ARG A 20 7.70 9.95 15.26
N LYS A 21 6.81 9.91 16.23
CA LYS A 21 7.08 9.37 17.57
C LYS A 21 6.82 7.87 17.67
N CYS A 22 6.26 7.24 16.64
CA CYS A 22 6.13 5.81 16.59
C CYS A 22 7.53 5.19 16.41
N PHE A 23 7.93 4.30 17.30
CA PHE A 23 9.26 3.65 17.23
C PHE A 23 9.46 2.84 15.94
N LEU A 24 8.38 2.52 15.22
CA LEU A 24 8.41 1.79 13.95
C LEU A 24 8.89 2.67 12.77
N PHE A 25 8.57 3.99 12.77
CA PHE A 25 8.92 4.89 11.67
C PHE A 25 9.84 5.99 12.19
N ARG A 26 11.05 6.06 11.63
CA ARG A 26 12.16 6.91 12.10
C ARG A 26 12.53 8.02 11.14
N THR A 27 12.06 7.98 9.90
CA THR A 27 12.38 8.98 8.88
C THR A 27 11.65 10.29 9.15
N GLU A 28 12.39 11.41 9.17
CA GLU A 28 11.82 12.71 9.51
C GLU A 28 11.26 13.46 8.30
N ASP A 29 11.91 13.45 7.16
CA ASP A 29 11.57 14.29 6.00
C ASP A 29 10.91 13.48 4.84
N ALA A 30 10.19 12.40 5.18
CA ALA A 30 9.50 11.60 4.18
C ALA A 30 8.17 12.26 3.73
N ASP A 31 7.82 12.05 2.47
CA ASP A 31 6.57 12.52 1.87
C ASP A 31 5.42 11.57 2.19
N LEU A 32 4.72 11.87 3.27
CA LEU A 32 3.54 11.10 3.70
C LEU A 32 2.38 11.20 2.70
N ALA A 33 2.20 12.34 2.03
CA ALA A 33 1.11 12.52 1.07
C ALA A 33 1.33 11.63 -0.15
N ARG A 34 2.57 11.54 -0.64
CA ARG A 34 2.96 10.62 -1.71
C ARG A 34 2.77 9.16 -1.28
N LEU A 35 3.22 8.78 -0.08
CA LEU A 35 3.03 7.43 0.45
C LEU A 35 1.55 7.04 0.45
N GLN A 36 0.68 7.90 0.98
CA GLN A 36 -0.76 7.65 1.03
C GLN A 36 -1.39 7.55 -0.36
N SER A 37 -1.00 8.42 -1.28
CA SER A 37 -1.48 8.42 -2.66
C SER A 37 -1.10 7.14 -3.39
N GLN A 38 0.15 6.72 -3.30
CA GLN A 38 0.61 5.47 -3.92
C GLN A 38 0.04 4.23 -3.23
N THR A 39 -0.16 4.26 -1.91
CA THR A 39 -0.89 3.20 -1.18
C THR A 39 -2.33 3.08 -1.68
N GLY A 40 -3.01 4.20 -1.92
CA GLY A 40 -4.36 4.23 -2.50
C GLY A 40 -4.40 3.65 -3.92
N LEU A 41 -3.41 3.98 -4.76
CA LEU A 41 -3.26 3.39 -6.09
C LEU A 41 -3.00 1.88 -6.00
N MET A 42 -2.10 1.46 -5.11
CA MET A 42 -1.81 0.05 -4.87
C MET A 42 -3.05 -0.71 -4.40
N PHE A 43 -3.88 -0.10 -3.56
CA PHE A 43 -5.16 -0.69 -3.15
C PHE A 43 -6.08 -0.93 -4.34
N GLY A 44 -6.20 0.04 -5.25
CA GLY A 44 -6.97 -0.11 -6.50
C GLY A 44 -6.41 -1.21 -7.41
N MET A 45 -5.08 -1.29 -7.53
CA MET A 45 -4.41 -2.35 -8.28
C MET A 45 -4.61 -3.72 -7.63
N GLY A 46 -4.56 -3.81 -6.30
CA GLY A 46 -4.85 -5.02 -5.54
C GLY A 46 -6.28 -5.52 -5.75
N LEU A 47 -7.27 -4.62 -5.75
CA LEU A 47 -8.66 -4.97 -6.09
C LEU A 47 -8.77 -5.53 -7.52
N ALA A 48 -8.07 -4.93 -8.48
CA ALA A 48 -8.06 -5.42 -9.86
C ALA A 48 -7.37 -6.79 -9.96
N ALA A 49 -6.24 -6.98 -9.30
CA ALA A 49 -5.52 -8.25 -9.26
C ALA A 49 -6.38 -9.34 -8.60
N ALA A 50 -6.98 -9.07 -7.45
CA ALA A 50 -7.90 -9.99 -6.77
C ALA A 50 -9.09 -10.36 -7.65
N GLY A 51 -9.67 -9.40 -8.38
CA GLY A 51 -10.73 -9.65 -9.33
C GLY A 51 -10.31 -10.53 -10.51
N ILE A 52 -9.08 -10.37 -10.99
CA ILE A 52 -8.50 -11.21 -12.04
C ILE A 52 -8.30 -12.64 -11.51
N LEU A 53 -7.66 -12.79 -10.34
CA LEU A 53 -7.42 -14.10 -9.71
C LEU A 53 -8.74 -14.83 -9.45
N TRP A 54 -9.75 -14.13 -8.98
CA TRP A 54 -11.10 -14.69 -8.80
C TRP A 54 -11.71 -15.21 -10.10
N ALA A 55 -11.50 -14.52 -11.22
CA ALA A 55 -12.01 -14.92 -12.51
C ALA A 55 -11.20 -16.05 -13.18
N MET A 56 -10.01 -16.36 -12.66
CA MET A 56 -9.16 -17.43 -13.18
C MET A 56 -9.57 -18.80 -12.66
N PRO A 57 -9.29 -19.89 -13.40
CA PRO A 57 -9.48 -21.24 -12.88
C PRO A 57 -8.62 -21.48 -11.62
N GLU A 58 -9.12 -22.20 -10.64
CA GLU A 58 -8.41 -22.59 -9.41
C GLU A 58 -7.04 -23.25 -9.69
N SER A 59 -6.94 -24.03 -10.77
CA SER A 59 -5.67 -24.65 -11.19
C SER A 59 -4.56 -23.63 -11.49
N VAL A 60 -4.93 -22.37 -11.73
CA VAL A 60 -4.00 -21.27 -12.05
C VAL A 60 -3.86 -20.31 -10.86
N SER A 61 -5.00 -19.83 -10.32
CA SER A 61 -5.00 -18.86 -9.22
C SER A 61 -4.67 -19.49 -7.87
N LYS A 62 -4.87 -20.78 -7.72
CA LYS A 62 -4.88 -21.54 -6.46
C LYS A 62 -6.01 -21.16 -5.50
N TRP A 63 -6.80 -20.17 -5.83
CA TRP A 63 -7.89 -19.69 -5.01
C TRP A 63 -9.10 -20.61 -5.08
N ASP A 64 -9.45 -21.23 -3.95
CA ASP A 64 -10.70 -21.98 -3.80
C ASP A 64 -11.87 -21.01 -3.64
N MET A 65 -12.55 -20.74 -4.73
CA MET A 65 -13.74 -19.88 -4.77
C MET A 65 -15.05 -20.68 -4.95
N GLU A 66 -15.00 -22.01 -4.82
CA GLU A 66 -16.20 -22.84 -4.94
C GLU A 66 -17.24 -22.50 -3.86
N GLY A 67 -18.45 -22.21 -4.28
CA GLY A 67 -19.54 -21.84 -3.38
C GLY A 67 -19.42 -20.46 -2.71
N VAL A 68 -18.40 -19.67 -3.03
CA VAL A 68 -18.25 -18.30 -2.49
C VAL A 68 -19.21 -17.37 -3.22
N THR A 69 -20.08 -16.72 -2.46
CA THR A 69 -21.02 -15.70 -2.90
C THR A 69 -20.81 -14.42 -2.10
N ALA A 70 -21.38 -13.32 -2.55
CA ALA A 70 -21.33 -12.07 -1.78
C ALA A 70 -21.86 -12.21 -0.33
N GLY A 71 -22.77 -13.15 -0.09
CA GLY A 71 -23.32 -13.42 1.25
C GLY A 71 -22.44 -14.29 2.15
N THR A 72 -21.56 -15.11 1.56
CA THR A 72 -20.68 -16.03 2.30
C THR A 72 -19.22 -15.58 2.35
N MET A 73 -18.85 -14.59 1.55
CA MET A 73 -17.48 -14.10 1.41
C MET A 73 -16.86 -13.66 2.74
N LEU A 74 -17.57 -12.84 3.53
CA LEU A 74 -17.07 -12.39 4.84
C LEU A 74 -16.95 -13.53 5.85
N GLN A 75 -17.82 -14.54 5.77
CA GLN A 75 -17.72 -15.72 6.62
C GLN A 75 -16.47 -16.52 6.26
N LYS A 76 -16.23 -16.77 4.96
CA LYS A 76 -15.01 -17.47 4.50
C LYS A 76 -13.74 -16.73 4.94
N TRP A 77 -13.71 -15.41 4.74
CA TRP A 77 -12.60 -14.57 5.21
C TRP A 77 -12.36 -14.75 6.73
N TRP A 78 -13.42 -14.69 7.54
CA TRP A 78 -13.32 -14.88 8.98
C TRP A 78 -12.82 -16.27 9.36
N ASP A 79 -13.33 -17.30 8.70
CA ASP A 79 -12.93 -18.68 8.93
C ASP A 79 -11.45 -18.89 8.59
N ASN A 80 -10.97 -18.33 7.47
CA ASN A 80 -9.58 -18.39 7.07
C ASN A 80 -8.67 -17.63 8.03
N VAL A 81 -9.02 -16.40 8.40
CA VAL A 81 -8.23 -15.58 9.34
C VAL A 81 -8.20 -16.21 10.73
N SER A 82 -9.33 -16.73 11.21
CA SER A 82 -9.44 -17.29 12.57
C SER A 82 -8.79 -18.67 12.72
N SER A 83 -8.56 -19.40 11.62
CA SER A 83 -7.84 -20.67 11.66
C SER A 83 -6.34 -20.51 11.99
N GLY A 84 -5.81 -19.29 11.86
CA GLY A 84 -4.40 -18.98 11.99
C GLY A 84 -3.57 -19.41 10.77
N PRO A 85 -2.37 -18.86 10.61
CA PRO A 85 -1.57 -19.10 9.42
C PRO A 85 -1.05 -20.54 9.35
N VAL A 86 -0.99 -21.07 8.14
CA VAL A 86 -0.54 -22.43 7.86
C VAL A 86 0.68 -22.42 6.94
N TRP A 87 1.39 -23.55 6.87
CA TRP A 87 2.37 -23.76 5.82
C TRP A 87 1.64 -24.18 4.56
N ASP A 88 1.68 -23.36 3.51
CA ASP A 88 1.00 -23.64 2.26
C ASP A 88 1.74 -24.64 1.37
N ASN A 89 1.10 -25.07 0.29
CA ASN A 89 1.65 -25.98 -0.70
C ASN A 89 1.71 -25.33 -2.08
N ASP A 90 1.78 -24.02 -2.13
CA ASP A 90 1.84 -23.29 -3.37
C ASP A 90 3.11 -23.60 -4.17
N GLU A 91 3.04 -23.33 -5.45
CA GLU A 91 4.17 -23.55 -6.35
C GLU A 91 5.36 -22.67 -5.92
N TRP A 92 6.54 -23.26 -5.85
CA TRP A 92 7.75 -22.58 -5.37
C TRP A 92 8.02 -21.22 -6.03
N TYR A 93 7.62 -21.02 -7.29
CA TYR A 93 7.81 -19.73 -7.98
C TYR A 93 6.84 -18.65 -7.50
N LEU A 94 5.67 -19.02 -6.96
CA LEU A 94 4.78 -18.09 -6.31
C LEU A 94 5.41 -17.59 -5.01
N ASN A 95 5.75 -18.50 -4.11
CA ASN A 95 6.30 -18.16 -2.80
C ASN A 95 7.71 -17.52 -2.85
N TYR A 96 8.56 -17.88 -3.81
CA TYR A 96 9.96 -17.44 -3.80
C TYR A 96 10.36 -16.51 -4.95
N ILE A 97 9.45 -16.21 -5.89
CA ILE A 97 9.66 -15.23 -6.96
C ILE A 97 8.57 -14.17 -6.95
N ALA A 98 7.28 -14.57 -7.04
CA ALA A 98 6.18 -13.63 -7.13
C ALA A 98 6.03 -12.82 -5.84
N HIS A 99 5.96 -13.46 -4.67
CA HIS A 99 5.83 -12.78 -3.38
C HIS A 99 7.02 -11.84 -3.06
N PRO A 100 8.30 -12.20 -3.25
CA PRO A 100 9.41 -11.24 -3.16
C PRO A 100 9.30 -10.05 -4.13
N TYR A 101 8.80 -10.27 -5.34
CA TYR A 101 8.57 -9.19 -6.29
C TYR A 101 7.48 -8.24 -5.78
N ASP A 102 6.33 -8.75 -5.35
CA ASP A 102 5.23 -7.95 -4.79
C ASP A 102 5.67 -7.18 -3.54
N GLY A 103 6.41 -7.85 -2.65
CA GLY A 103 7.05 -7.20 -1.51
C GLY A 103 7.99 -6.07 -1.92
N GLY A 104 8.74 -6.25 -3.02
CA GLY A 104 9.61 -5.21 -3.59
C GLY A 104 8.82 -4.02 -4.13
N VAL A 105 7.65 -4.25 -4.73
CA VAL A 105 6.75 -3.17 -5.16
C VAL A 105 6.26 -2.37 -3.95
N TYR A 106 5.81 -3.02 -2.87
CA TYR A 106 5.44 -2.33 -1.63
C TYR A 106 6.63 -1.54 -1.06
N TYR A 107 7.81 -2.16 -1.03
CA TYR A 107 9.02 -1.50 -0.54
C TYR A 107 9.33 -0.21 -1.29
N GLN A 108 9.21 -0.21 -2.61
CA GLN A 108 9.51 0.96 -3.44
C GLN A 108 8.50 2.08 -3.27
N ILE A 109 7.22 1.80 -2.96
CA ILE A 109 6.24 2.82 -2.61
C ILE A 109 6.77 3.69 -1.45
N ALA A 110 7.28 3.07 -0.40
CA ALA A 110 7.84 3.80 0.74
C ALA A 110 9.20 4.45 0.41
N ARG A 111 10.10 3.73 -0.28
CA ARG A 111 11.43 4.26 -0.64
C ARG A 111 11.34 5.49 -1.55
N ASN A 112 10.47 5.45 -2.55
CA ASN A 112 10.23 6.57 -3.48
C ASN A 112 9.47 7.73 -2.82
N SER A 113 8.85 7.48 -1.66
CA SER A 113 8.28 8.53 -0.79
C SER A 113 9.29 9.09 0.23
N GLY A 114 10.59 8.75 0.11
CA GLY A 114 11.67 9.29 0.91
C GLY A 114 11.89 8.58 2.25
N TYR A 115 11.24 7.45 2.50
CA TYR A 115 11.43 6.69 3.74
C TYR A 115 12.77 5.94 3.75
N SER A 116 13.32 5.72 4.94
CA SER A 116 14.54 4.94 5.15
C SER A 116 14.35 3.48 4.74
N GLN A 117 15.44 2.74 4.60
CA GLN A 117 15.36 1.29 4.32
C GLN A 117 14.57 0.54 5.40
N TRP A 118 14.76 0.91 6.68
CA TRP A 118 14.03 0.29 7.78
C TRP A 118 12.53 0.59 7.71
N ASP A 119 12.17 1.85 7.54
CA ASP A 119 10.76 2.25 7.48
C ASP A 119 10.06 1.65 6.26
N SER A 120 10.76 1.54 5.14
CA SER A 120 10.26 0.87 3.94
C SER A 120 10.07 -0.63 4.15
N PHE A 121 10.99 -1.29 4.88
CA PHE A 121 10.81 -2.69 5.30
C PHE A 121 9.59 -2.86 6.20
N VAL A 122 9.42 -1.99 7.21
CA VAL A 122 8.24 -2.02 8.09
C VAL A 122 6.96 -1.81 7.31
N TYR A 123 6.95 -0.83 6.39
CA TYR A 123 5.81 -0.61 5.49
C TYR A 123 5.50 -1.86 4.64
N THR A 124 6.52 -2.48 4.07
CA THR A 124 6.38 -3.73 3.30
C THR A 124 5.77 -4.84 4.15
N ALA A 125 6.25 -5.03 5.37
CA ALA A 125 5.72 -6.04 6.28
C ALA A 125 4.24 -5.77 6.64
N LEU A 126 3.86 -4.51 6.84
CA LEU A 126 2.46 -4.14 7.08
C LEU A 126 1.59 -4.38 5.84
N MET A 127 2.08 -4.02 4.66
CA MET A 127 1.35 -4.22 3.40
C MET A 127 1.20 -5.71 3.09
N SER A 128 2.28 -6.48 3.14
CA SER A 128 2.19 -7.92 2.86
C SER A 128 1.29 -8.64 3.86
N THR A 129 1.37 -8.31 5.14
CA THR A 129 0.58 -8.97 6.17
C THR A 129 -0.90 -8.55 6.12
N PHE A 130 -1.18 -7.25 6.27
CA PHE A 130 -2.57 -6.80 6.51
C PHE A 130 -3.32 -6.45 5.24
N PHE A 131 -2.63 -6.02 4.19
CA PHE A 131 -3.27 -5.68 2.94
C PHE A 131 -3.47 -6.93 2.07
N TRP A 132 -2.43 -7.79 1.95
CA TRP A 132 -2.50 -8.96 1.09
C TRP A 132 -2.93 -10.21 1.85
N GLU A 133 -2.09 -10.80 2.70
CA GLU A 133 -2.34 -12.08 3.37
C GLU A 133 -3.65 -12.14 4.17
N TYR A 134 -3.79 -11.25 5.14
CA TYR A 134 -5.01 -11.16 5.96
C TYR A 134 -6.09 -10.28 5.33
N GLY A 135 -5.77 -9.57 4.26
CA GLY A 135 -6.69 -8.73 3.51
C GLY A 135 -7.33 -9.46 2.34
N PHE A 136 -6.73 -9.33 1.15
CA PHE A 136 -7.32 -9.86 -0.08
C PHE A 136 -7.27 -11.38 -0.16
N GLU A 137 -6.15 -12.00 0.14
CA GLU A 137 -5.96 -13.43 -0.02
C GLU A 137 -6.80 -14.24 0.95
N ALA A 138 -7.01 -13.74 2.18
CA ALA A 138 -7.85 -14.39 3.17
C ALA A 138 -9.33 -14.57 2.74
N PHE A 139 -9.78 -13.90 1.69
CA PHE A 139 -11.09 -14.22 1.07
C PHE A 139 -11.10 -15.55 0.32
N ALA A 140 -9.95 -16.05 -0.07
CA ALA A 140 -9.78 -17.25 -0.87
C ALA A 140 -9.10 -18.37 -0.08
N GLU A 141 -8.03 -18.05 0.65
CA GLU A 141 -7.12 -19.01 1.28
C GLU A 141 -6.82 -18.65 2.73
N VAL A 142 -6.31 -19.64 3.48
CA VAL A 142 -5.78 -19.43 4.83
C VAL A 142 -4.42 -18.75 4.70
N PRO A 143 -4.11 -17.69 5.49
CA PRO A 143 -2.82 -17.00 5.44
C PRO A 143 -1.61 -17.94 5.52
N SER A 144 -0.59 -17.67 4.69
CA SER A 144 0.60 -18.48 4.55
C SER A 144 1.70 -18.02 5.52
N ILE A 145 2.30 -18.96 6.28
CA ILE A 145 3.50 -18.68 7.10
C ILE A 145 4.69 -18.31 6.22
N GLN A 146 4.81 -18.96 5.03
CA GLN A 146 5.88 -18.68 4.10
C GLN A 146 5.79 -17.22 3.64
N ASP A 147 4.63 -16.79 3.20
CA ASP A 147 4.45 -15.48 2.56
C ASP A 147 4.49 -14.33 3.56
N LEU A 148 4.03 -14.57 4.79
CA LEU A 148 4.24 -13.63 5.90
C LEU A 148 5.73 -13.32 6.18
N ILE A 149 6.65 -14.22 5.77
CA ILE A 149 8.10 -14.05 5.96
C ILE A 149 8.77 -13.69 4.64
N VAL A 150 8.48 -14.44 3.58
CA VAL A 150 9.19 -14.34 2.29
C VAL A 150 8.87 -13.04 1.58
N THR A 151 7.60 -12.60 1.62
CA THR A 151 7.18 -11.35 0.99
C THR A 151 7.90 -10.13 1.57
N PRO A 152 7.90 -9.88 2.90
CA PRO A 152 8.60 -8.70 3.42
C PRO A 152 10.13 -8.83 3.36
N VAL A 153 10.70 -9.99 3.63
CA VAL A 153 12.16 -10.16 3.64
C VAL A 153 12.72 -10.17 2.22
N GLY A 154 12.12 -10.94 1.33
CA GLY A 154 12.48 -10.98 -0.08
C GLY A 154 12.21 -9.64 -0.77
N GLY A 155 11.08 -9.01 -0.41
CA GLY A 155 10.70 -7.68 -0.86
C GLY A 155 11.69 -6.60 -0.44
N TRP A 156 12.23 -6.65 0.78
CA TRP A 156 13.31 -5.76 1.20
C TRP A 156 14.57 -5.94 0.34
N LEU A 157 15.03 -7.17 0.19
CA LEU A 157 16.26 -7.45 -0.58
C LEU A 157 16.11 -7.06 -2.06
N TYR A 158 15.04 -7.53 -2.68
CA TYR A 158 14.74 -7.21 -4.09
C TYR A 158 14.43 -5.73 -4.27
N GLY A 159 13.58 -5.15 -3.41
CA GLY A 159 13.12 -3.78 -3.53
C GLY A 159 14.22 -2.75 -3.34
N GLU A 160 15.17 -2.96 -2.42
CA GLU A 160 16.33 -2.06 -2.29
C GLU A 160 17.27 -2.18 -3.50
N TRP A 161 17.45 -3.38 -4.05
CA TRP A 161 18.17 -3.55 -5.30
C TRP A 161 17.46 -2.85 -6.45
N ALA A 162 16.15 -3.06 -6.60
CA ALA A 162 15.32 -2.47 -7.64
C ALA A 162 15.31 -0.93 -7.57
N TYR A 163 15.16 -0.37 -6.36
CA TYR A 163 15.25 1.07 -6.12
C TYR A 163 16.57 1.67 -6.60
N ARG A 164 17.71 1.01 -6.30
CA ARG A 164 19.03 1.47 -6.76
C ARG A 164 19.18 1.33 -8.27
N ALA A 165 18.72 0.22 -8.85
CA ALA A 165 18.75 -0.01 -10.29
C ALA A 165 17.91 1.05 -11.03
N GLU A 166 16.71 1.32 -10.58
CA GLU A 166 15.81 2.35 -11.09
C GLU A 166 16.47 3.73 -11.07
N ASN A 167 17.03 4.15 -9.93
CA ASN A 167 17.70 5.43 -9.83
C ASN A 167 18.93 5.53 -10.75
N THR A 168 19.65 4.43 -10.94
CA THR A 168 20.78 4.36 -11.90
C THR A 168 20.28 4.54 -13.35
N ILE A 169 19.17 3.89 -13.72
CA ILE A 169 18.58 4.02 -15.07
C ILE A 169 18.06 5.45 -15.28
N LYS A 170 17.36 6.00 -14.31
CA LYS A 170 16.83 7.39 -14.35
C LYS A 170 17.97 8.41 -14.47
N SER A 171 19.05 8.26 -13.72
CA SER A 171 20.22 9.16 -13.78
C SER A 171 20.98 9.07 -15.11
N ASN A 172 20.84 7.97 -15.86
CA ASN A 172 21.39 7.78 -17.20
C ASN A 172 20.38 8.14 -18.32
N ASP A 173 19.51 9.11 -18.10
CA ASP A 173 18.50 9.57 -19.07
C ASP A 173 17.63 8.41 -19.60
N TYR A 174 17.26 7.49 -18.72
CA TYR A 174 16.51 6.25 -19.05
C TYR A 174 17.19 5.42 -20.16
N ARG A 175 18.53 5.37 -20.22
CA ARG A 175 19.25 4.59 -21.24
C ARG A 175 19.92 3.36 -20.65
N ILE A 176 19.57 2.20 -21.21
CA ILE A 176 20.27 0.93 -21.02
C ILE A 176 20.82 0.51 -22.39
N LEU A 177 22.11 0.28 -22.47
CA LEU A 177 22.80 -0.06 -23.75
C LEU A 177 22.47 0.93 -24.88
N GLY A 178 22.33 2.22 -24.56
CA GLY A 178 21.97 3.27 -25.51
C GLY A 178 20.49 3.37 -25.86
N SER A 179 19.64 2.42 -25.45
CA SER A 179 18.20 2.38 -25.74
C SER A 179 17.37 2.96 -24.63
N LYS A 180 16.56 3.99 -24.90
CA LYS A 180 15.56 4.51 -23.97
C LYS A 180 14.38 3.54 -23.76
N TRP A 181 14.00 2.81 -24.80
CA TRP A 181 12.91 1.83 -24.70
C TRP A 181 13.22 0.76 -23.64
N LEU A 182 14.43 0.22 -23.66
CA LEU A 182 14.88 -0.73 -22.64
C LEU A 182 14.86 -0.09 -21.25
N GLY A 183 15.27 1.17 -21.13
CA GLY A 183 15.27 1.88 -19.86
C GLY A 183 13.87 2.06 -19.29
N TYR A 184 12.92 2.58 -20.06
CA TYR A 184 11.53 2.77 -19.60
C TYR A 184 10.86 1.43 -19.26
N THR A 185 11.05 0.41 -20.10
CA THR A 185 10.49 -0.93 -19.81
C THR A 185 11.09 -1.52 -18.53
N SER A 186 12.39 -1.37 -18.32
CA SER A 186 13.03 -1.85 -17.10
C SER A 186 12.53 -1.12 -15.86
N VAL A 187 12.41 0.21 -15.91
CA VAL A 187 11.87 1.00 -14.79
C VAL A 187 10.43 0.61 -14.49
N PHE A 188 9.59 0.40 -15.51
CA PHE A 188 8.22 -0.07 -15.32
C PHE A 188 8.16 -1.45 -14.65
N VAL A 189 9.03 -2.37 -15.02
CA VAL A 189 9.09 -3.70 -14.37
C VAL A 189 9.62 -3.61 -12.93
N LEU A 190 10.56 -2.71 -12.66
CA LEU A 190 11.13 -2.53 -11.34
C LEU A 190 10.16 -1.83 -10.38
N ASP A 191 9.43 -0.80 -10.85
CA ASP A 191 8.51 0.00 -10.05
C ASP A 191 7.24 0.37 -10.85
N PRO A 192 6.31 -0.58 -10.99
CA PRO A 192 5.10 -0.37 -11.78
C PRO A 192 4.16 0.68 -11.14
N VAL A 193 4.07 0.74 -9.82
CA VAL A 193 3.13 1.64 -9.13
C VAL A 193 3.53 3.10 -9.35
N ASN A 194 4.80 3.43 -9.16
CA ASN A 194 5.27 4.79 -9.40
C ASN A 194 5.17 5.18 -10.88
N CYS A 195 5.50 4.27 -11.80
CA CYS A 195 5.34 4.52 -13.23
C CYS A 195 3.88 4.80 -13.63
N ILE A 196 2.93 4.06 -13.07
CA ILE A 196 1.49 4.28 -13.30
C ILE A 196 1.07 5.63 -12.70
N ALA A 197 1.51 5.94 -11.48
CA ALA A 197 1.22 7.23 -10.84
C ALA A 197 1.75 8.41 -11.66
N GLU A 198 3.01 8.35 -12.10
CA GLU A 198 3.63 9.36 -12.97
C GLU A 198 2.87 9.49 -14.32
N GLY A 199 2.45 8.36 -14.90
CA GLY A 199 1.64 8.33 -16.11
C GLY A 199 0.28 9.01 -15.93
N ILE A 200 -0.42 8.74 -14.84
CA ILE A 200 -1.69 9.39 -14.48
C ILE A 200 -1.48 10.90 -14.33
N ASN A 201 -0.45 11.31 -13.58
CA ASN A 201 -0.14 12.72 -13.37
C ASN A 201 0.19 13.44 -14.69
N SER A 202 0.94 12.79 -15.57
CA SER A 202 1.27 13.32 -16.91
C SER A 202 0.03 13.55 -17.77
N VAL A 203 -0.92 12.63 -17.76
CA VAL A 203 -2.18 12.75 -18.53
C VAL A 203 -3.12 13.78 -17.91
N ALA A 204 -3.18 13.84 -16.60
CA ALA A 204 -4.03 14.78 -15.87
C ALA A 204 -3.50 16.22 -15.92
N GLY A 205 -2.20 16.41 -16.23
CA GLY A 205 -1.55 17.72 -16.23
C GLY A 205 -1.38 18.35 -14.84
N HIS A 206 -1.55 17.55 -13.79
CA HIS A 206 -1.35 17.95 -12.40
C HIS A 206 -1.10 16.71 -11.53
N GLU A 207 -0.49 16.92 -10.40
CA GLU A 207 -0.26 15.85 -9.43
C GLU A 207 -1.57 15.45 -8.73
N TRP A 208 -1.96 14.19 -8.88
CA TRP A 208 -3.09 13.62 -8.15
C TRP A 208 -2.63 13.16 -6.79
N ILE A 209 -3.00 13.90 -5.76
CA ILE A 209 -2.79 13.48 -4.38
C ILE A 209 -4.12 12.97 -3.83
N ILE A 210 -4.22 11.65 -3.66
CA ILE A 210 -5.35 11.03 -2.97
C ILE A 210 -5.01 11.01 -1.49
N THR A 211 -5.47 11.99 -0.73
CA THR A 211 -5.33 11.98 0.73
C THR A 211 -6.59 11.38 1.35
N GLY A 212 -6.47 10.18 1.90
CA GLY A 212 -7.47 9.60 2.77
C GLY A 212 -7.13 9.92 4.23
N SER A 213 -7.90 10.78 4.90
CA SER A 213 -7.78 10.94 6.33
C SER A 213 -8.85 10.10 7.02
N PHE A 214 -8.45 9.05 7.73
CA PHE A 214 -9.29 8.43 8.74
C PHE A 214 -9.19 9.28 10.00
N ALA A 215 -10.12 10.20 10.20
CA ALA A 215 -10.26 10.88 11.46
C ALA A 215 -11.05 9.97 12.39
N PHE A 216 -10.38 9.30 13.32
CA PHE A 216 -11.04 8.80 14.51
C PHE A 216 -11.43 10.04 15.35
N ILE A 217 -12.66 10.49 15.20
CA ILE A 217 -13.24 11.44 16.13
C ILE A 217 -13.54 10.63 17.38
N GLY A 218 -12.56 10.55 18.28
CA GLY A 218 -12.82 10.14 19.64
C GLY A 218 -13.85 11.08 20.26
N PRO A 219 -14.62 10.65 21.28
CA PRO A 219 -15.59 11.50 21.92
C PRO A 219 -14.89 12.78 22.39
N SER A 220 -15.29 13.91 21.81
CA SER A 220 -14.91 15.22 22.30
C SER A 220 -15.49 15.31 23.72
N TYR A 221 -14.65 15.22 24.73
CA TYR A 221 -15.01 15.63 26.09
C TYR A 221 -15.16 17.15 26.06
N ALA A 222 -16.27 17.62 25.53
CA ALA A 222 -16.80 18.90 25.90
C ALA A 222 -17.42 18.68 27.27
N ASP A 223 -17.01 19.46 28.28
CA ASP A 223 -17.48 19.45 29.64
C ASP A 223 -19.01 19.46 29.71
N SER A 224 -19.63 18.29 29.66
CA SER A 224 -21.03 18.09 29.96
C SER A 224 -21.28 16.64 30.38
N PRO A 225 -21.69 16.36 31.62
CA PRO A 225 -21.63 15.03 32.19
C PRO A 225 -22.74 14.07 31.74
N ASN A 226 -23.56 14.33 30.73
CA ASN A 226 -24.76 13.53 30.48
C ASN A 226 -25.17 13.35 29.00
N VAL A 227 -24.24 13.25 28.02
CA VAL A 227 -24.68 12.85 26.67
C VAL A 227 -23.78 11.75 26.12
N ILE A 228 -24.25 10.52 26.24
CA ILE A 228 -23.74 9.39 25.42
C ILE A 228 -24.44 9.50 24.07
N GLY A 229 -23.77 10.13 23.10
CA GLY A 229 -24.20 10.16 21.71
C GLY A 229 -23.54 9.01 20.90
N PRO A 230 -24.18 8.52 19.84
CA PRO A 230 -23.62 7.46 19.01
C PRO A 230 -22.33 7.93 18.30
N VAL A 231 -21.33 7.06 18.29
CA VAL A 231 -20.08 7.27 17.53
C VAL A 231 -20.42 7.35 16.05
N SER A 232 -20.34 8.52 15.47
CA SER A 232 -20.50 8.73 14.03
C SER A 232 -19.13 8.58 13.36
N ILE A 233 -18.96 7.50 12.61
CA ILE A 233 -17.83 7.33 11.69
C ILE A 233 -18.20 8.07 10.42
N ASN A 234 -17.59 9.23 10.19
CA ASN A 234 -17.80 9.99 8.97
C ASN A 234 -16.50 9.88 8.11
N PRO A 235 -16.46 8.99 7.10
CA PRO A 235 -15.34 8.92 6.18
C PRO A 235 -15.44 10.10 5.22
N GLN A 236 -14.67 11.14 5.45
CA GLN A 236 -14.50 12.23 4.47
C GLN A 236 -13.36 11.88 3.53
N MET A 237 -13.70 11.43 2.33
CA MET A 237 -12.77 11.37 1.21
C MET A 237 -12.65 12.78 0.63
N ARG A 238 -11.51 13.41 0.81
CA ARG A 238 -11.24 14.74 0.27
C ARG A 238 -10.23 14.59 -0.85
N MET A 239 -10.68 14.78 -2.09
CA MET A 239 -9.79 15.00 -3.23
C MET A 239 -9.37 16.46 -3.22
N SER A 240 -8.10 16.73 -3.01
CA SER A 240 -7.53 18.06 -3.15
C SER A 240 -6.72 18.12 -4.44
N PHE A 241 -7.09 19.06 -5.32
CA PHE A 241 -6.35 19.34 -6.53
C PHE A 241 -5.37 20.48 -6.20
N HIS A 242 -4.08 20.22 -6.27
CA HIS A 242 -3.08 21.28 -6.23
C HIS A 242 -2.70 21.63 -7.67
N ARG A 243 -2.87 22.90 -8.00
CA ARG A 243 -2.38 23.50 -9.23
C ARG A 243 -1.15 24.30 -8.84
N ASP A 244 0.04 23.79 -9.18
CA ASP A 244 1.23 24.63 -9.18
C ASP A 244 1.21 25.49 -10.43
N PHE A 245 1.29 26.83 -10.22
CA PHE A 245 1.47 27.84 -11.26
C PHE A 245 2.96 28.09 -11.48
#